data_d4e2e5c895a48ef97f37b8c9b6ae3c07
#
_entry.id   d4e2e5c895a48ef97f37b8c9b6ae3c07
#
_cell.length_a   1.000
_cell.length_b   1.000
_cell.length_c   1.000
_cell.angle_alpha   90.00
_cell.angle_beta   90.00
_cell.angle_gamma   90.00
#
_symmetry.space_group_name_H-M   'P 1'
#
loop_
_entity.id
_entity.type
_entity.pdbx_description
1 polymer ?
#
loop_
_entity_poly.entity_id
_entity_poly.type
_entity_poly.pdbx_seq_one_letter_code
_entity_poly.pdbx_strand_id
1 'polypeptide(L)'
;MSQAVVRMASLVATVACVAGLAAPAQAQETKVTLGMSGWTGFAPLTLADKAGIFKKNGLDVELKMIPQKDRHLALASKAIQCAATTVETHVAWNTNGVPIVQIFQLDKSYGADGLAVRNEVKSFADLKGKTIGVSAPGTSPYFGLAWMLSKNGMSLKDVKVVSLEPQPAAQAFVSGQNDAAMTYEPYLSTVRANPQAGKILATTIDYPMVMDTVGCDPAWLKANPKAAQALANSYFEAVEMVKADPAKSYEIMGAAVKQTGEAFAKSASYLRWQDKAANQKFFAGELQQFMKDAAAILLEAGVIRKLPDNYGAMYDGSFIK
;
A
#
# COMPACT_ATOMS: atom_id res chain seq x y z
N MET A 1 -101.61 -6.09 14.76
CA MET A 1 -101.00 -6.69 15.93
C MET A 1 -99.84 -7.59 15.46
N SER A 2 -98.63 -7.16 15.49
CA SER A 2 -97.47 -7.99 15.39
C SER A 2 -96.23 -7.18 15.80
N GLN A 3 -95.56 -7.63 16.89
CA GLN A 3 -94.44 -6.97 17.46
C GLN A 3 -93.18 -7.34 16.69
N ALA A 4 -92.39 -6.36 16.30
CA ALA A 4 -91.08 -6.52 15.72
C ALA A 4 -90.06 -6.47 16.82
N VAL A 5 -89.32 -7.58 17.01
CA VAL A 5 -88.20 -7.69 17.89
C VAL A 5 -86.90 -7.20 17.21
N VAL A 6 -86.34 -6.11 17.67
CA VAL A 6 -85.04 -5.61 17.23
C VAL A 6 -83.94 -6.38 17.99
N ARG A 7 -83.13 -7.11 17.31
CA ARG A 7 -81.87 -7.72 17.84
C ARG A 7 -80.71 -6.78 17.58
N MET A 8 -80.13 -6.19 18.64
CA MET A 8 -78.84 -5.50 18.64
C MET A 8 -77.71 -6.52 18.57
N ALA A 9 -76.97 -6.50 17.49
CA ALA A 9 -75.74 -7.28 17.36
C ALA A 9 -74.54 -6.37 17.79
N SER A 10 -73.91 -6.72 18.89
CA SER A 10 -72.69 -6.06 19.37
C SER A 10 -71.50 -6.53 18.58
N LEU A 11 -70.87 -5.65 17.84
CA LEU A 11 -69.61 -5.90 17.10
C LEU A 11 -68.45 -5.66 18.06
N VAL A 12 -67.78 -6.73 18.51
CA VAL A 12 -66.52 -6.64 19.24
C VAL A 12 -65.40 -6.54 18.23
N ALA A 13 -64.82 -5.36 18.10
CA ALA A 13 -63.61 -5.11 17.28
C ALA A 13 -62.36 -5.57 18.05
N THR A 14 -61.80 -6.69 17.68
CA THR A 14 -60.52 -7.19 18.20
C THR A 14 -59.40 -6.44 17.49
N VAL A 15 -58.77 -5.48 18.18
CA VAL A 15 -57.54 -4.81 17.68
C VAL A 15 -56.37 -5.79 17.91
N ALA A 16 -55.91 -6.43 16.84
CA ALA A 16 -54.70 -7.23 16.84
C ALA A 16 -53.50 -6.27 16.73
N CYS A 17 -52.78 -6.01 17.87
CA CYS A 17 -51.48 -5.35 17.85
C CYS A 17 -50.49 -6.28 17.18
N VAL A 18 -50.18 -6.02 15.91
CA VAL A 18 -49.03 -6.63 15.21
C VAL A 18 -47.79 -5.90 15.72
N ALA A 19 -47.13 -6.48 16.76
CA ALA A 19 -45.76 -6.12 17.15
C ALA A 19 -44.83 -6.55 16.01
N GLY A 20 -44.55 -5.65 15.08
CA GLY A 20 -43.53 -5.84 14.06
C GLY A 20 -42.18 -5.96 14.74
N LEU A 21 -41.65 -7.20 14.81
CA LEU A 21 -40.23 -7.43 15.09
C LEU A 21 -39.43 -6.75 13.98
N ALA A 22 -38.95 -5.52 14.24
CA ALA A 22 -37.96 -4.88 13.39
C ALA A 22 -36.71 -5.77 13.45
N ALA A 23 -36.50 -6.59 12.43
CA ALA A 23 -35.24 -7.26 12.22
C ALA A 23 -34.14 -6.18 12.22
N PRO A 24 -33.02 -6.36 12.93
CA PRO A 24 -31.94 -5.42 12.88
C PRO A 24 -31.53 -5.25 11.41
N ALA A 25 -31.65 -4.05 10.88
CA ALA A 25 -31.15 -3.72 9.55
C ALA A 25 -29.66 -4.06 9.57
N GLN A 26 -29.30 -5.15 8.88
CA GLN A 26 -27.92 -5.53 8.70
C GLN A 26 -27.26 -4.35 7.96
N ALA A 27 -26.37 -3.64 8.64
CA ALA A 27 -25.69 -2.49 8.07
C ALA A 27 -25.01 -2.97 6.77
N GLN A 28 -25.41 -2.39 5.65
CA GLN A 28 -24.86 -2.76 4.35
C GLN A 28 -23.37 -2.47 4.36
N GLU A 29 -22.53 -3.51 4.09
CA GLU A 29 -21.09 -3.38 4.00
C GLU A 29 -20.72 -2.34 2.93
N THR A 30 -19.82 -1.42 3.27
CA THR A 30 -19.34 -0.44 2.29
C THR A 30 -18.28 -1.09 1.40
N LYS A 31 -18.52 -1.09 0.08
CA LYS A 31 -17.57 -1.60 -0.90
C LYS A 31 -16.39 -0.67 -1.09
N VAL A 32 -15.18 -1.25 -1.08
CA VAL A 32 -13.91 -0.55 -1.32
C VAL A 32 -13.04 -1.43 -2.21
N THR A 33 -12.65 -0.93 -3.36
CA THR A 33 -11.60 -1.56 -4.18
C THR A 33 -10.29 -0.85 -3.93
N LEU A 34 -9.29 -1.58 -3.39
CA LEU A 34 -7.97 -1.09 -3.06
C LEU A 34 -6.92 -1.72 -3.99
N GLY A 35 -6.22 -0.88 -4.76
CA GLY A 35 -5.14 -1.32 -5.64
C GLY A 35 -3.84 -1.53 -4.87
N MET A 36 -3.18 -2.67 -5.06
CA MET A 36 -1.90 -3.00 -4.42
C MET A 36 -1.03 -3.89 -5.29
N SER A 37 0.16 -4.27 -4.81
CA SER A 37 1.06 -5.26 -5.41
C SER A 37 1.41 -6.36 -4.39
N GLY A 38 2.21 -7.34 -4.82
CA GLY A 38 2.74 -8.39 -3.94
C GLY A 38 3.91 -7.95 -3.06
N TRP A 39 4.05 -6.65 -2.76
CA TRP A 39 5.02 -6.13 -1.79
C TRP A 39 4.75 -6.69 -0.41
N THR A 40 5.80 -7.18 0.26
CA THR A 40 5.68 -7.80 1.60
C THR A 40 5.09 -6.85 2.64
N GLY A 41 5.33 -5.55 2.51
CA GLY A 41 4.79 -4.53 3.42
C GLY A 41 3.27 -4.39 3.38
N PHE A 42 2.61 -4.75 2.27
CA PHE A 42 1.15 -4.68 2.13
C PHE A 42 0.42 -5.91 2.69
N ALA A 43 1.16 -6.92 3.11
CA ALA A 43 0.58 -8.19 3.52
C ALA A 43 -0.42 -8.13 4.70
N PRO A 44 -0.35 -7.19 5.68
CA PRO A 44 -1.41 -7.05 6.68
C PRO A 44 -2.78 -6.70 6.10
N LEU A 45 -2.85 -6.06 4.90
CA LEU A 45 -4.13 -5.88 4.19
C LEU A 45 -4.70 -7.22 3.72
N THR A 46 -3.84 -8.10 3.21
CA THR A 46 -4.23 -9.47 2.84
C THR A 46 -4.65 -10.28 4.08
N LEU A 47 -3.95 -10.11 5.20
CA LEU A 47 -4.33 -10.75 6.46
C LEU A 47 -5.71 -10.26 6.92
N ALA A 48 -5.98 -8.95 6.83
CA ALA A 48 -7.27 -8.37 7.18
C ALA A 48 -8.41 -8.95 6.33
N ASP A 49 -8.18 -9.18 5.03
CA ASP A 49 -9.13 -9.86 4.14
C ASP A 49 -9.34 -11.32 4.55
N LYS A 50 -8.27 -12.11 4.61
CA LYS A 50 -8.34 -13.56 4.84
C LYS A 50 -8.80 -13.94 6.25
N ALA A 51 -8.53 -13.12 7.26
CA ALA A 51 -9.01 -13.28 8.62
C ALA A 51 -10.43 -12.70 8.86
N GLY A 52 -11.06 -12.12 7.83
CA GLY A 52 -12.41 -11.55 7.94
C GLY A 52 -12.49 -10.23 8.71
N ILE A 53 -11.35 -9.56 8.96
CA ILE A 53 -11.27 -8.33 9.75
C ILE A 53 -12.01 -7.19 9.03
N PHE A 54 -11.90 -7.08 7.70
CA PHE A 54 -12.64 -6.08 6.94
C PHE A 54 -14.15 -6.24 7.11
N LYS A 55 -14.68 -7.46 6.96
CA LYS A 55 -16.11 -7.75 7.15
C LYS A 55 -16.58 -7.46 8.57
N LYS A 56 -15.81 -7.87 9.57
CA LYS A 56 -16.07 -7.54 10.98
C LYS A 56 -16.22 -6.04 11.20
N ASN A 57 -15.47 -5.23 10.47
CA ASN A 57 -15.50 -3.77 10.53
C ASN A 57 -16.48 -3.12 9.52
N GLY A 58 -17.39 -3.91 8.92
CA GLY A 58 -18.45 -3.43 8.02
C GLY A 58 -17.97 -3.05 6.61
N LEU A 59 -16.87 -3.63 6.15
CA LEU A 59 -16.30 -3.40 4.82
C LEU A 59 -16.34 -4.65 3.93
N ASP A 60 -16.72 -4.45 2.68
CA ASP A 60 -16.50 -5.39 1.57
C ASP A 60 -15.31 -4.87 0.75
N VAL A 61 -14.11 -5.36 1.06
CA VAL A 61 -12.86 -4.89 0.44
C VAL A 61 -12.41 -5.84 -0.65
N GLU A 62 -12.30 -5.34 -1.87
CA GLU A 62 -11.63 -6.01 -2.98
C GLU A 62 -10.16 -5.55 -3.05
N LEU A 63 -9.21 -6.44 -2.73
CA LEU A 63 -7.78 -6.19 -2.93
C LEU A 63 -7.39 -6.52 -4.37
N LYS A 64 -7.10 -5.49 -5.17
CA LYS A 64 -6.83 -5.64 -6.60
C LYS A 64 -5.35 -5.52 -6.91
N MET A 65 -4.78 -6.58 -7.48
CA MET A 65 -3.37 -6.59 -7.87
C MET A 65 -3.18 -5.80 -9.17
N ILE A 66 -2.55 -4.62 -9.04
CA ILE A 66 -2.28 -3.70 -10.15
C ILE A 66 -0.81 -3.27 -10.06
N PRO A 67 -0.02 -3.35 -11.16
CA PRO A 67 1.33 -2.81 -11.20
C PRO A 67 1.37 -1.34 -10.73
N GLN A 68 2.41 -0.95 -9.99
CA GLN A 68 2.48 0.39 -9.39
C GLN A 68 2.36 1.50 -10.44
N LYS A 69 3.00 1.32 -11.59
CA LYS A 69 2.96 2.26 -12.71
C LYS A 69 1.56 2.51 -13.29
N ASP A 70 0.60 1.61 -13.06
CA ASP A 70 -0.76 1.67 -13.65
C ASP A 70 -1.83 2.07 -12.61
N ARG A 71 -1.52 2.07 -11.30
CA ARG A 71 -2.52 2.34 -10.22
C ARG A 71 -3.12 3.74 -10.30
N HIS A 72 -2.34 4.74 -10.69
CA HIS A 72 -2.86 6.11 -10.88
C HIS A 72 -3.93 6.19 -11.97
N LEU A 73 -3.83 5.39 -13.04
CA LEU A 73 -4.84 5.31 -14.09
C LEU A 73 -6.14 4.67 -13.55
N ALA A 74 -6.00 3.63 -12.73
CA ALA A 74 -7.14 2.97 -12.09
C ALA A 74 -7.87 3.92 -11.09
N LEU A 75 -7.12 4.76 -10.36
CA LEU A 75 -7.69 5.82 -9.52
C LEU A 75 -8.41 6.88 -10.35
N ALA A 76 -7.77 7.39 -11.40
CA ALA A 76 -8.34 8.43 -12.27
C ALA A 76 -9.63 7.97 -12.95
N SER A 77 -9.70 6.69 -13.36
CA SER A 77 -10.90 6.08 -13.95
C SER A 77 -11.94 5.63 -12.91
N LYS A 78 -11.69 5.81 -11.60
CA LYS A 78 -12.53 5.32 -10.48
C LYS A 78 -12.71 3.80 -10.44
N ALA A 79 -11.85 3.04 -11.13
CA ALA A 79 -11.82 1.58 -11.07
C ALA A 79 -11.34 1.07 -9.70
N ILE A 80 -10.62 1.90 -8.94
CA ILE A 80 -10.30 1.71 -7.52
C ILE A 80 -10.59 2.99 -6.74
N GLN A 81 -10.88 2.87 -5.46
CA GLN A 81 -11.13 3.99 -4.55
C GLN A 81 -9.89 4.35 -3.76
N CYS A 82 -9.07 3.35 -3.43
CA CYS A 82 -7.85 3.52 -2.65
C CYS A 82 -6.68 2.79 -3.30
N ALA A 83 -5.47 3.20 -2.97
CA ALA A 83 -4.25 2.53 -3.39
C ALA A 83 -3.24 2.46 -2.24
N ALA A 84 -2.61 1.30 -2.08
CA ALA A 84 -1.41 1.13 -1.28
C ALA A 84 -0.20 1.42 -2.16
N THR A 85 0.64 2.37 -1.79
CA THR A 85 1.91 2.68 -2.47
C THR A 85 2.77 3.56 -1.57
N THR A 86 3.97 3.88 -2.04
CA THR A 86 4.92 4.73 -1.32
C THR A 86 4.50 6.20 -1.31
N VAL A 87 4.95 6.92 -0.29
CA VAL A 87 4.66 8.35 -0.08
C VAL A 87 5.08 9.19 -1.28
N GLU A 88 6.27 8.98 -1.82
CA GLU A 88 6.77 9.73 -2.98
C GLU A 88 5.95 9.47 -4.24
N THR A 89 5.44 8.25 -4.41
CA THR A 89 4.53 7.92 -5.52
C THR A 89 3.20 8.69 -5.40
N HIS A 90 2.63 8.79 -4.19
CA HIS A 90 1.46 9.63 -3.94
C HIS A 90 1.72 11.11 -4.23
N VAL A 91 2.92 11.61 -3.88
CA VAL A 91 3.35 12.99 -4.23
C VAL A 91 3.39 13.15 -5.76
N ALA A 92 4.00 12.21 -6.48
CA ALA A 92 4.07 12.26 -7.94
C ALA A 92 2.68 12.25 -8.58
N TRP A 93 1.76 11.39 -8.12
CA TRP A 93 0.39 11.32 -8.65
C TRP A 93 -0.37 12.63 -8.44
N ASN A 94 -0.36 13.17 -7.20
CA ASN A 94 -0.99 14.45 -6.90
C ASN A 94 -0.45 15.58 -7.79
N THR A 95 0.87 15.67 -7.92
CA THR A 95 1.52 16.73 -8.69
C THR A 95 1.24 16.60 -10.18
N ASN A 96 1.04 15.37 -10.68
CA ASN A 96 0.70 15.07 -12.08
C ASN A 96 -0.83 15.02 -12.33
N GLY A 97 -1.65 15.51 -11.39
CA GLY A 97 -3.09 15.73 -11.60
C GLY A 97 -3.99 14.54 -11.26
N VAL A 98 -3.50 13.54 -10.53
CA VAL A 98 -4.32 12.46 -9.97
C VAL A 98 -4.39 12.65 -8.45
N PRO A 99 -5.41 13.35 -7.93
CA PRO A 99 -5.49 13.67 -6.50
C PRO A 99 -5.75 12.42 -5.67
N ILE A 100 -4.98 12.29 -4.60
CA ILE A 100 -5.11 11.21 -3.61
C ILE A 100 -4.74 11.75 -2.23
N VAL A 101 -5.43 11.32 -1.17
CA VAL A 101 -5.18 11.72 0.21
C VAL A 101 -4.72 10.49 1.00
N GLN A 102 -3.51 10.54 1.54
CA GLN A 102 -2.92 9.50 2.39
C GLN A 102 -3.61 9.49 3.76
N ILE A 103 -4.06 8.33 4.22
CA ILE A 103 -4.90 8.22 5.43
C ILE A 103 -4.29 7.39 6.56
N PHE A 104 -3.37 6.48 6.27
CA PHE A 104 -2.52 5.79 7.26
C PHE A 104 -1.29 5.18 6.60
N GLN A 105 -0.25 4.98 7.40
CA GLN A 105 1.00 4.34 6.99
C GLN A 105 0.90 2.83 7.18
N LEU A 106 1.41 2.10 6.20
CA LEU A 106 1.49 0.64 6.20
C LEU A 106 2.80 0.16 6.83
N ASP A 107 3.91 0.54 6.21
CA ASP A 107 5.22 0.04 6.61
C ASP A 107 6.35 1.03 6.29
N LYS A 108 7.52 0.70 6.82
CA LYS A 108 8.81 1.27 6.43
C LYS A 108 9.72 0.14 6.01
N SER A 109 10.31 0.22 4.83
CA SER A 109 11.36 -0.71 4.41
C SER A 109 12.61 -0.53 5.28
N TYR A 110 13.19 -1.64 5.71
CA TYR A 110 14.41 -1.69 6.52
C TYR A 110 15.32 -2.80 5.98
N GLY A 111 15.79 -2.59 4.75
CA GLY A 111 16.58 -3.54 3.99
C GLY A 111 15.79 -4.40 3.01
N ALA A 112 14.46 -4.17 2.88
CA ALA A 112 13.63 -4.90 1.94
C ALA A 112 13.73 -4.39 0.50
N ASP A 113 14.12 -3.13 0.29
CA ASP A 113 14.47 -2.60 -1.03
C ASP A 113 15.98 -2.48 -1.14
N GLY A 114 16.53 -2.78 -2.31
CA GLY A 114 17.98 -2.76 -2.49
C GLY A 114 18.44 -2.73 -3.95
N LEU A 115 19.62 -2.21 -4.12
CA LEU A 115 20.36 -2.17 -5.37
C LEU A 115 21.33 -3.36 -5.45
N ALA A 116 20.97 -4.34 -6.26
CA ALA A 116 21.82 -5.49 -6.59
C ALA A 116 22.82 -5.10 -7.68
N VAL A 117 24.06 -5.54 -7.55
CA VAL A 117 25.16 -5.24 -8.47
C VAL A 117 26.06 -6.46 -8.69
N ARG A 118 26.77 -6.52 -9.81
CA ARG A 118 27.80 -7.54 -10.05
C ARG A 118 28.89 -7.48 -8.98
N ASN A 119 29.58 -8.61 -8.76
CA ASN A 119 30.59 -8.74 -7.67
C ASN A 119 31.78 -7.80 -7.83
N GLU A 120 32.13 -7.40 -9.06
CA GLU A 120 33.20 -6.45 -9.36
C GLU A 120 32.85 -5.00 -9.01
N VAL A 121 31.58 -4.62 -8.95
CA VAL A 121 31.13 -3.28 -8.56
C VAL A 121 31.37 -3.08 -7.07
N LYS A 122 32.16 -2.06 -6.70
CA LYS A 122 32.56 -1.77 -5.30
C LYS A 122 31.86 -0.52 -4.74
N SER A 123 31.46 0.41 -5.62
CA SER A 123 30.89 1.69 -5.25
C SER A 123 29.82 2.14 -6.24
N PHE A 124 29.09 3.20 -5.90
CA PHE A 124 28.15 3.82 -6.84
C PHE A 124 28.85 4.39 -8.10
N ALA A 125 30.10 4.88 -7.93
CA ALA A 125 30.87 5.40 -9.08
C ALA A 125 31.10 4.35 -10.18
N ASP A 126 31.20 3.07 -9.81
CA ASP A 126 31.39 1.96 -10.74
C ASP A 126 30.13 1.65 -11.59
N LEU A 127 28.99 2.26 -11.22
CA LEU A 127 27.73 2.14 -11.97
C LEU A 127 27.68 3.03 -13.22
N LYS A 128 28.62 3.97 -13.39
CA LYS A 128 28.63 4.88 -14.52
C LYS A 128 28.65 4.11 -15.85
N GLY A 129 27.66 4.39 -16.69
CA GLY A 129 27.44 3.71 -17.98
C GLY A 129 26.89 2.29 -17.90
N LYS A 130 26.68 1.74 -16.69
CA LYS A 130 26.13 0.40 -16.47
C LYS A 130 24.63 0.34 -16.74
N THR A 131 24.15 -0.86 -17.09
CA THR A 131 22.74 -1.14 -17.35
C THR A 131 22.05 -1.59 -16.06
N ILE A 132 21.02 -0.87 -15.65
CA ILE A 132 20.27 -1.12 -14.41
C ILE A 132 18.81 -1.45 -14.75
N GLY A 133 18.37 -2.67 -14.40
CA GLY A 133 16.95 -3.04 -14.45
C GLY A 133 16.20 -2.39 -13.29
N VAL A 134 15.18 -1.60 -13.59
CA VAL A 134 14.37 -0.90 -12.58
C VAL A 134 12.98 -0.61 -13.14
N SER A 135 11.96 -0.50 -12.29
CA SER A 135 10.59 -0.16 -12.71
C SER A 135 10.51 1.22 -13.39
N ALA A 136 9.37 1.48 -14.02
CA ALA A 136 9.13 2.71 -14.78
C ALA A 136 9.24 3.99 -13.90
N PRO A 137 9.51 5.16 -14.51
CA PRO A 137 9.45 6.45 -13.82
C PRO A 137 8.14 6.65 -13.04
N GLY A 138 8.23 7.20 -11.83
CA GLY A 138 7.09 7.41 -10.94
C GLY A 138 6.73 6.22 -10.07
N THR A 139 7.56 5.18 -10.04
CA THR A 139 7.46 4.04 -9.13
C THR A 139 8.52 4.11 -8.04
N SER A 140 8.31 3.39 -6.92
CA SER A 140 9.24 3.34 -5.81
C SER A 140 10.64 2.85 -6.17
N PRO A 141 10.84 1.75 -6.93
CA PRO A 141 12.20 1.34 -7.31
C PRO A 141 12.93 2.40 -8.14
N TYR A 142 12.22 3.08 -9.05
CA TYR A 142 12.81 4.17 -9.83
C TYR A 142 13.24 5.36 -8.95
N PHE A 143 12.38 5.75 -8.03
CA PHE A 143 12.69 6.78 -7.04
C PHE A 143 13.86 6.37 -6.15
N GLY A 144 13.87 5.12 -5.65
CA GLY A 144 14.93 4.59 -4.82
C GLY A 144 16.29 4.63 -5.52
N LEU A 145 16.35 4.24 -6.80
CA LEU A 145 17.56 4.38 -7.60
C LEU A 145 17.99 5.85 -7.72
N ALA A 146 17.07 6.74 -8.06
CA ALA A 146 17.36 8.19 -8.18
C ALA A 146 17.88 8.76 -6.85
N TRP A 147 17.25 8.40 -5.74
CA TRP A 147 17.65 8.81 -4.40
C TRP A 147 19.07 8.34 -4.07
N MET A 148 19.35 7.05 -4.22
CA MET A 148 20.67 6.48 -3.95
C MET A 148 21.76 7.11 -4.82
N LEU A 149 21.50 7.29 -6.12
CA LEU A 149 22.44 7.95 -7.02
C LEU A 149 22.70 9.40 -6.61
N SER A 150 21.67 10.19 -6.34
CA SER A 150 21.80 11.59 -5.91
C SER A 150 22.60 11.74 -4.62
N LYS A 151 22.38 10.88 -3.64
CA LYS A 151 23.17 10.85 -2.38
C LYS A 151 24.64 10.50 -2.58
N ASN A 152 25.00 9.93 -3.73
CA ASN A 152 26.38 9.59 -4.10
C ASN A 152 26.95 10.49 -5.22
N GLY A 153 26.37 11.68 -5.43
CA GLY A 153 26.84 12.66 -6.42
C GLY A 153 26.65 12.22 -7.87
N MET A 154 25.72 11.31 -8.11
CA MET A 154 25.34 10.79 -9.43
C MET A 154 23.87 11.07 -9.72
N SER A 155 23.48 10.85 -10.96
CA SER A 155 22.10 10.98 -11.41
C SER A 155 21.70 9.81 -12.32
N LEU A 156 20.42 9.72 -12.67
CA LEU A 156 19.93 8.73 -13.63
C LEU A 156 20.56 8.89 -15.04
N LYS A 157 21.14 10.05 -15.35
CA LYS A 157 21.84 10.30 -16.62
C LYS A 157 23.20 9.60 -16.70
N ASP A 158 23.75 9.20 -15.57
CA ASP A 158 25.05 8.53 -15.48
C ASP A 158 24.94 7.01 -15.73
N VAL A 159 23.73 6.46 -15.78
CA VAL A 159 23.45 5.03 -15.92
C VAL A 159 22.51 4.76 -17.09
N LYS A 160 22.42 3.50 -17.55
CA LYS A 160 21.46 3.06 -18.57
C LYS A 160 20.30 2.34 -17.89
N VAL A 161 19.13 2.99 -17.84
CA VAL A 161 17.94 2.41 -17.24
C VAL A 161 17.21 1.51 -18.23
N VAL A 162 16.91 0.28 -17.82
CA VAL A 162 16.01 -0.66 -18.52
C VAL A 162 14.75 -0.84 -17.68
N SER A 163 13.59 -0.48 -18.24
CA SER A 163 12.31 -0.56 -17.52
C SER A 163 11.84 -2.01 -17.38
N LEU A 164 11.96 -2.54 -16.19
CA LEU A 164 11.55 -3.89 -15.79
C LEU A 164 10.83 -3.84 -14.46
N GLU A 165 9.69 -4.52 -14.35
CA GLU A 165 9.01 -4.70 -13.06
C GLU A 165 9.93 -5.44 -12.07
N PRO A 166 9.72 -5.33 -10.74
CA PRO A 166 10.67 -5.81 -9.73
C PRO A 166 11.08 -7.28 -9.86
N GLN A 167 10.12 -8.17 -10.14
CA GLN A 167 10.43 -9.59 -10.36
C GLN A 167 11.27 -9.83 -11.63
N PRO A 168 10.87 -9.34 -12.83
CA PRO A 168 11.72 -9.38 -14.01
C PRO A 168 13.08 -8.74 -13.83
N ALA A 169 13.20 -7.62 -13.09
CA ALA A 169 14.48 -6.97 -12.82
C ALA A 169 15.44 -7.89 -12.05
N ALA A 170 14.95 -8.53 -10.98
CA ALA A 170 15.73 -9.51 -10.21
C ALA A 170 16.14 -10.72 -11.07
N GLN A 171 15.23 -11.25 -11.89
CA GLN A 171 15.49 -12.39 -12.78
C GLN A 171 16.52 -12.05 -13.87
N ALA A 172 16.36 -10.90 -14.53
CA ALA A 172 17.30 -10.42 -15.56
C ALA A 172 18.70 -10.17 -14.98
N PHE A 173 18.77 -9.68 -13.73
CA PHE A 173 20.03 -9.55 -13.02
C PHE A 173 20.66 -10.94 -12.77
N VAL A 174 19.96 -11.86 -12.14
CA VAL A 174 20.49 -13.19 -11.81
C VAL A 174 20.94 -13.93 -13.07
N SER A 175 20.24 -13.81 -14.19
CA SER A 175 20.59 -14.42 -15.48
C SER A 175 21.70 -13.71 -16.27
N GLY A 176 22.26 -12.62 -15.75
CA GLY A 176 23.39 -11.93 -16.40
C GLY A 176 23.01 -10.88 -17.45
N GLN A 177 21.72 -10.56 -17.63
CA GLN A 177 21.25 -9.65 -18.67
C GLN A 177 21.47 -8.14 -18.32
N ASN A 178 21.53 -7.80 -17.02
CA ASN A 178 21.77 -6.44 -16.54
C ASN A 178 22.98 -6.42 -15.60
N ASP A 179 23.70 -5.29 -15.55
CA ASP A 179 24.81 -5.07 -14.62
C ASP A 179 24.33 -4.87 -13.17
N ALA A 180 23.12 -4.32 -13.02
CA ALA A 180 22.50 -4.05 -11.72
C ALA A 180 20.98 -4.17 -11.81
N ALA A 181 20.32 -4.28 -10.65
CA ALA A 181 18.87 -4.23 -10.53
C ALA A 181 18.45 -3.52 -9.24
N MET A 182 17.52 -2.58 -9.35
CA MET A 182 16.82 -2.03 -8.20
C MET A 182 15.49 -2.78 -8.03
N THR A 183 15.35 -3.49 -6.91
CA THR A 183 14.19 -4.35 -6.63
C THR A 183 13.91 -4.44 -5.14
N TYR A 184 12.89 -5.20 -4.75
CA TYR A 184 12.43 -5.32 -3.37
C TYR A 184 12.00 -6.75 -3.01
N GLU A 185 11.72 -7.01 -1.71
CA GLU A 185 11.18 -8.29 -1.25
C GLU A 185 9.75 -8.56 -1.74
N PRO A 186 9.43 -9.78 -2.17
CA PRO A 186 10.24 -11.01 -2.00
C PRO A 186 11.31 -11.24 -3.08
N TYR A 187 11.39 -10.43 -4.11
CA TYR A 187 12.25 -10.66 -5.28
C TYR A 187 13.75 -10.40 -4.99
N LEU A 188 14.06 -9.50 -4.04
CA LEU A 188 15.44 -9.26 -3.60
C LEU A 188 16.05 -10.50 -2.93
N SER A 189 15.23 -11.34 -2.29
CA SER A 189 15.65 -12.64 -1.77
C SER A 189 16.13 -13.59 -2.87
N THR A 190 15.63 -13.49 -4.10
CA THR A 190 16.15 -14.25 -5.25
C THR A 190 17.60 -13.86 -5.55
N VAL A 191 17.94 -12.58 -5.46
CA VAL A 191 19.32 -12.12 -5.62
C VAL A 191 20.20 -12.62 -4.47
N ARG A 192 19.74 -12.51 -3.22
CA ARG A 192 20.47 -12.99 -2.03
C ARG A 192 20.78 -14.50 -2.09
N ALA A 193 19.89 -15.27 -2.69
CA ALA A 193 20.06 -16.71 -2.88
C ALA A 193 21.06 -17.09 -4.01
N ASN A 194 21.50 -16.11 -4.80
CA ASN A 194 22.38 -16.31 -5.97
C ASN A 194 23.67 -15.44 -5.85
N PRO A 195 24.53 -15.66 -4.85
CA PRO A 195 25.72 -14.83 -4.60
C PRO A 195 26.75 -14.88 -5.74
N GLN A 196 26.72 -15.91 -6.58
CA GLN A 196 27.54 -15.99 -7.79
C GLN A 196 27.14 -14.96 -8.86
N ALA A 197 25.88 -14.53 -8.87
CA ALA A 197 25.40 -13.52 -9.83
C ALA A 197 25.80 -12.10 -9.42
N GLY A 198 25.97 -11.86 -8.11
CA GLY A 198 26.32 -10.55 -7.58
C GLY A 198 25.99 -10.42 -6.09
N LYS A 199 25.94 -9.17 -5.62
CA LYS A 199 25.70 -8.80 -4.23
C LYS A 199 24.73 -7.62 -4.14
N ILE A 200 24.25 -7.34 -2.94
CA ILE A 200 23.52 -6.11 -2.64
C ILE A 200 24.54 -5.02 -2.29
N LEU A 201 24.56 -3.94 -3.05
CA LEU A 201 25.44 -2.80 -2.83
C LEU A 201 24.94 -1.91 -1.70
N ALA A 202 23.64 -1.62 -1.71
CA ALA A 202 22.98 -0.77 -0.72
C ALA A 202 21.49 -1.14 -0.60
N THR A 203 20.92 -0.82 0.55
CA THR A 203 19.52 -1.08 0.87
C THR A 203 18.87 0.14 1.52
N THR A 204 17.60 0.02 1.89
CA THR A 204 16.86 0.99 2.70
C THR A 204 17.34 1.08 4.16
N ILE A 205 18.28 0.25 4.61
CA ILE A 205 19.01 0.47 5.86
C ILE A 205 19.97 1.65 5.69
N ASP A 206 20.70 1.69 4.58
CA ASP A 206 21.67 2.74 4.26
C ASP A 206 20.97 4.03 3.81
N TYR A 207 19.84 3.88 3.11
CA TYR A 207 19.07 4.97 2.53
C TYR A 207 17.57 4.79 2.88
N PRO A 208 17.09 5.28 4.04
CA PRO A 208 15.71 5.11 4.49
C PRO A 208 14.76 6.04 3.72
N MET A 209 14.30 5.61 2.54
CA MET A 209 13.47 6.41 1.63
C MET A 209 12.15 5.71 1.20
N VAL A 210 11.91 4.46 1.64
CA VAL A 210 10.69 3.72 1.29
C VAL A 210 9.76 3.63 2.49
N MET A 211 8.64 4.35 2.41
CA MET A 211 7.58 4.43 3.41
C MET A 211 6.25 4.32 2.67
N ASP A 212 5.47 3.31 3.01
CA ASP A 212 4.22 3.01 2.33
C ASP A 212 3.01 3.52 3.09
N THR A 213 2.02 4.02 2.34
CA THR A 213 0.74 4.49 2.89
C THR A 213 -0.43 3.97 2.05
N VAL A 214 -1.61 3.92 2.64
CA VAL A 214 -2.86 3.88 1.89
C VAL A 214 -3.32 5.30 1.65
N GLY A 215 -3.55 5.61 0.38
CA GLY A 215 -4.21 6.84 -0.03
C GLY A 215 -5.53 6.51 -0.73
N CYS A 216 -6.51 7.41 -0.62
CA CYS A 216 -7.82 7.25 -1.25
C CYS A 216 -8.24 8.49 -2.04
N ASP A 217 -9.14 8.31 -2.98
CA ASP A 217 -9.78 9.38 -3.74
C ASP A 217 -10.46 10.39 -2.80
N PRO A 218 -10.20 11.71 -2.93
CA PRO A 218 -10.76 12.72 -2.01
C PRO A 218 -12.29 12.74 -1.99
N ALA A 219 -12.94 12.52 -3.14
CA ALA A 219 -14.40 12.50 -3.22
C ALA A 219 -14.98 11.27 -2.53
N TRP A 220 -14.31 10.12 -2.66
CA TRP A 220 -14.70 8.90 -1.95
C TRP A 220 -14.54 9.07 -0.43
N LEU A 221 -13.43 9.65 0.05
CA LEU A 221 -13.19 9.93 1.47
C LEU A 221 -14.29 10.82 2.05
N LYS A 222 -14.65 11.89 1.33
CA LYS A 222 -15.72 12.81 1.75
C LYS A 222 -17.08 12.11 1.84
N ALA A 223 -17.37 11.20 0.92
CA ALA A 223 -18.63 10.47 0.91
C ALA A 223 -18.66 9.31 1.93
N ASN A 224 -17.51 8.73 2.29
CA ASN A 224 -17.40 7.50 3.07
C ASN A 224 -16.42 7.62 4.27
N PRO A 225 -16.51 8.66 5.14
CA PRO A 225 -15.53 8.87 6.21
C PRO A 225 -15.52 7.72 7.23
N LYS A 226 -16.67 7.07 7.48
CA LYS A 226 -16.75 5.91 8.38
C LYS A 226 -16.04 4.68 7.78
N ALA A 227 -16.15 4.47 6.47
CA ALA A 227 -15.47 3.37 5.79
C ALA A 227 -13.95 3.59 5.74
N ALA A 228 -13.49 4.82 5.55
CA ALA A 228 -12.07 5.17 5.63
C ALA A 228 -11.49 4.92 7.03
N GLN A 229 -12.23 5.28 8.09
CA GLN A 229 -11.86 4.96 9.48
C GLN A 229 -11.82 3.44 9.72
N ALA A 230 -12.84 2.71 9.22
CA ALA A 230 -12.89 1.26 9.35
C ALA A 230 -11.73 0.57 8.61
N LEU A 231 -11.31 1.11 7.46
CA LEU A 231 -10.16 0.60 6.71
C LEU A 231 -8.86 0.74 7.51
N ALA A 232 -8.62 1.91 8.12
CA ALA A 232 -7.46 2.15 8.99
C ALA A 232 -7.49 1.22 10.22
N ASN A 233 -8.64 1.12 10.90
CA ASN A 233 -8.80 0.25 12.06
C ASN A 233 -8.54 -1.23 11.71
N SER A 234 -9.03 -1.68 10.55
CA SER A 234 -8.81 -3.05 10.08
C SER A 234 -7.33 -3.36 9.83
N TYR A 235 -6.60 -2.40 9.28
CA TYR A 235 -5.16 -2.54 9.12
C TYR A 235 -4.44 -2.65 10.48
N PHE A 236 -4.76 -1.77 11.43
CA PHE A 236 -4.16 -1.83 12.77
C PHE A 236 -4.50 -3.12 13.50
N GLU A 237 -5.73 -3.61 13.39
CA GLU A 237 -6.13 -4.91 13.96
C GLU A 237 -5.34 -6.07 13.34
N ALA A 238 -5.09 -6.04 12.03
CA ALA A 238 -4.26 -7.04 11.36
C ALA A 238 -2.80 -6.99 11.84
N VAL A 239 -2.24 -5.80 12.06
CA VAL A 239 -0.89 -5.64 12.62
C VAL A 239 -0.81 -6.21 14.04
N GLU A 240 -1.82 -5.97 14.88
CA GLU A 240 -1.89 -6.57 16.23
C GLU A 240 -2.05 -8.11 16.16
N MET A 241 -2.80 -8.64 15.18
CA MET A 241 -2.87 -10.08 14.94
C MET A 241 -1.50 -10.68 14.58
N VAL A 242 -0.71 -10.00 13.77
CA VAL A 242 0.68 -10.43 13.47
C VAL A 242 1.54 -10.49 14.73
N LYS A 243 1.40 -9.50 15.64
CA LYS A 243 2.13 -9.50 16.92
C LYS A 243 1.69 -10.63 17.84
N ALA A 244 0.40 -10.93 17.88
CA ALA A 244 -0.19 -11.93 18.75
C ALA A 244 0.10 -13.37 18.29
N ASP A 245 0.02 -13.64 16.98
CA ASP A 245 0.26 -14.97 16.38
C ASP A 245 1.02 -14.80 15.05
N PRO A 246 2.34 -14.57 15.12
CA PRO A 246 3.15 -14.36 13.93
C PRO A 246 3.20 -15.59 13.01
N ALA A 247 3.22 -16.81 13.56
CA ALA A 247 3.33 -18.03 12.76
C ALA A 247 2.13 -18.20 11.84
N LYS A 248 0.92 -18.16 12.38
CA LYS A 248 -0.32 -18.24 11.61
C LYS A 248 -0.49 -17.08 10.65
N SER A 249 -0.13 -15.88 11.07
CA SER A 249 -0.20 -14.68 10.23
C SER A 249 0.73 -14.79 9.03
N TYR A 250 1.97 -15.27 9.23
CA TYR A 250 2.95 -15.45 8.15
C TYR A 250 2.55 -16.57 7.17
N GLU A 251 1.91 -17.64 7.63
CA GLU A 251 1.33 -18.66 6.75
C GLU A 251 0.27 -18.06 5.82
N ILE A 252 -0.66 -17.29 6.36
CA ILE A 252 -1.74 -16.64 5.57
C ILE A 252 -1.17 -15.64 4.58
N MET A 253 -0.27 -14.76 5.05
CA MET A 253 0.32 -13.72 4.22
C MET A 253 1.26 -14.30 3.15
N GLY A 254 2.06 -15.32 3.52
CA GLY A 254 2.98 -15.99 2.62
C GLY A 254 2.26 -16.71 1.47
N ALA A 255 1.18 -17.42 1.78
CA ALA A 255 0.39 -18.12 0.77
C ALA A 255 -0.11 -17.18 -0.34
N ALA A 256 -0.45 -15.94 -0.02
CA ALA A 256 -0.91 -14.94 -0.99
C ALA A 256 0.18 -14.49 -1.99
N VAL A 257 1.45 -14.62 -1.62
CA VAL A 257 2.61 -14.27 -2.46
C VAL A 257 3.42 -15.52 -2.87
N LYS A 258 2.82 -16.70 -2.75
CA LYS A 258 3.40 -18.00 -3.13
C LYS A 258 4.70 -18.33 -2.36
N GLN A 259 4.76 -17.95 -1.08
CA GLN A 259 5.82 -18.29 -0.15
C GLN A 259 5.30 -19.18 0.97
N THR A 260 6.18 -20.00 1.57
CA THR A 260 5.91 -20.63 2.87
C THR A 260 5.90 -19.56 3.97
N GLY A 261 5.26 -19.85 5.12
CA GLY A 261 5.28 -18.93 6.27
C GLY A 261 6.70 -18.58 6.73
N GLU A 262 7.63 -19.54 6.70
CA GLU A 262 9.05 -19.32 7.04
C GLU A 262 9.76 -18.37 6.04
N ALA A 263 9.58 -18.61 4.73
CA ALA A 263 10.16 -17.75 3.71
C ALA A 263 9.57 -16.31 3.79
N PHE A 264 8.28 -16.21 4.08
CA PHE A 264 7.62 -14.94 4.30
C PHE A 264 8.15 -14.22 5.54
N ALA A 265 8.31 -14.93 6.67
CA ALA A 265 8.89 -14.38 7.91
C ALA A 265 10.29 -13.77 7.66
N LYS A 266 11.12 -14.44 6.84
CA LYS A 266 12.42 -13.92 6.43
C LYS A 266 12.28 -12.62 5.62
N SER A 267 11.41 -12.57 4.62
CA SER A 267 11.15 -11.33 3.87
C SER A 267 10.62 -10.21 4.77
N ALA A 268 9.72 -10.52 5.68
CA ALA A 268 9.12 -9.59 6.63
C ALA A 268 10.14 -9.00 7.63
N SER A 269 11.23 -9.72 7.92
CA SER A 269 12.28 -9.22 8.83
C SER A 269 12.98 -7.95 8.32
N TYR A 270 12.92 -7.69 7.02
CA TYR A 270 13.51 -6.53 6.36
C TYR A 270 12.57 -5.32 6.25
N LEU A 271 11.45 -5.30 6.97
CA LEU A 271 10.54 -4.16 7.02
C LEU A 271 9.94 -3.98 8.42
N ARG A 272 9.20 -2.89 8.62
CA ARG A 272 8.54 -2.56 9.89
C ARG A 272 7.12 -2.12 9.59
N TRP A 273 6.14 -2.98 9.86
CA TRP A 273 4.72 -2.59 9.84
C TRP A 273 4.46 -1.57 10.93
N GLN A 274 3.68 -0.56 10.59
CA GLN A 274 3.44 0.59 11.45
C GLN A 274 2.10 0.42 12.16
N ASP A 275 2.16 0.32 13.49
CA ASP A 275 0.96 0.31 14.32
C ASP A 275 0.35 1.72 14.46
N LYS A 276 -0.74 1.80 15.20
CA LYS A 276 -1.47 3.06 15.40
C LYS A 276 -0.59 4.16 16.02
N ALA A 277 0.22 3.83 17.03
CA ALA A 277 1.07 4.81 17.71
C ALA A 277 2.17 5.35 16.76
N ALA A 278 2.80 4.48 15.98
CA ALA A 278 3.76 4.86 14.96
C ALA A 278 3.12 5.75 13.88
N ASN A 279 1.90 5.43 13.47
CA ASN A 279 1.11 6.22 12.53
C ASN A 279 0.83 7.64 13.05
N GLN A 280 0.38 7.77 14.31
CA GLN A 280 0.13 9.08 14.93
C GLN A 280 1.38 9.97 14.90
N LYS A 281 2.55 9.40 15.23
CA LYS A 281 3.83 10.12 15.18
C LYS A 281 4.19 10.51 13.74
N PHE A 282 4.05 9.59 12.79
CA PHE A 282 4.38 9.83 11.39
C PHE A 282 3.56 10.96 10.78
N PHE A 283 2.23 10.94 10.98
CA PHE A 283 1.33 11.96 10.46
C PHE A 283 1.41 13.31 11.21
N ALA A 284 2.01 13.35 12.42
CA ALA A 284 2.22 14.60 13.16
C ALA A 284 3.31 15.51 12.54
N GLY A 285 4.16 15.01 11.63
CA GLY A 285 5.19 15.86 10.99
C GLY A 285 6.17 15.12 10.10
N GLU A 286 6.55 13.88 10.41
CA GLU A 286 7.54 13.11 9.63
C GLU A 286 7.09 12.95 8.17
N LEU A 287 5.81 12.67 7.93
CA LEU A 287 5.22 12.51 6.60
C LEU A 287 5.43 13.76 5.74
N GLN A 288 5.08 14.94 6.26
CA GLN A 288 5.19 16.17 5.49
C GLN A 288 6.64 16.53 5.16
N GLN A 289 7.55 16.31 6.11
CA GLN A 289 8.98 16.52 5.85
C GLN A 289 9.50 15.58 4.77
N PHE A 290 9.17 14.30 4.87
CA PHE A 290 9.59 13.33 3.86
C PHE A 290 9.00 13.64 2.46
N MET A 291 7.73 14.07 2.37
CA MET A 291 7.14 14.50 1.10
C MET A 291 7.91 15.64 0.43
N LYS A 292 8.43 16.61 1.22
CA LYS A 292 9.26 17.71 0.69
C LYS A 292 10.59 17.21 0.15
N ASP A 293 11.26 16.35 0.91
CA ASP A 293 12.57 15.79 0.52
C ASP A 293 12.42 14.91 -0.73
N ALA A 294 11.35 14.10 -0.77
CA ALA A 294 11.04 13.25 -1.91
C ALA A 294 10.68 14.06 -3.17
N ALA A 295 9.91 15.14 -3.03
CA ALA A 295 9.54 15.99 -4.16
C ALA A 295 10.76 16.63 -4.84
N ALA A 296 11.81 16.97 -4.10
CA ALA A 296 13.06 17.49 -4.66
C ALA A 296 13.74 16.44 -5.57
N ILE A 297 13.82 15.19 -5.14
CA ILE A 297 14.37 14.09 -5.94
C ILE A 297 13.49 13.76 -7.16
N LEU A 298 12.16 13.76 -6.98
CA LEU A 298 11.21 13.54 -8.08
C LEU A 298 11.34 14.62 -9.18
N LEU A 299 11.58 15.87 -8.78
CA LEU A 299 11.81 16.98 -9.70
C LEU A 299 13.15 16.81 -10.44
N GLU A 300 14.23 16.49 -9.72
CA GLU A 300 15.55 16.21 -10.30
C GLU A 300 15.50 15.04 -11.29
N ALA A 301 14.78 13.97 -10.92
CA ALA A 301 14.59 12.80 -11.77
C ALA A 301 13.62 13.02 -12.95
N GLY A 302 13.00 14.21 -13.05
CA GLY A 302 12.05 14.54 -14.11
C GLY A 302 10.69 13.81 -14.02
N VAL A 303 10.38 13.21 -12.89
CA VAL A 303 9.10 12.53 -12.64
C VAL A 303 7.96 13.54 -12.44
N ILE A 304 8.27 14.66 -11.81
CA ILE A 304 7.37 15.82 -11.70
C ILE A 304 8.01 17.04 -12.37
N ARG A 305 7.18 17.99 -12.81
CA ARG A 305 7.65 19.21 -13.51
C ARG A 305 7.77 20.42 -12.60
N LYS A 306 7.14 20.39 -11.44
CA LYS A 306 7.16 21.44 -10.41
C LYS A 306 7.01 20.80 -9.03
N LEU A 307 7.42 21.54 -7.99
CA LEU A 307 7.12 21.11 -6.61
C LEU A 307 5.62 21.23 -6.31
N PRO A 308 5.08 20.42 -5.42
CA PRO A 308 3.70 20.54 -4.97
C PRO A 308 3.41 21.92 -4.35
N ASP A 309 2.26 22.50 -4.68
CA ASP A 309 1.83 23.80 -4.13
C ASP A 309 1.34 23.68 -2.67
N ASN A 310 0.75 22.52 -2.30
CA ASN A 310 0.19 22.28 -0.96
C ASN A 310 0.35 20.82 -0.53
N TYR A 311 1.34 20.53 0.28
CA TYR A 311 1.57 19.21 0.86
C TYR A 311 0.48 18.81 1.86
N GLY A 312 -0.10 19.79 2.60
CA GLY A 312 -1.14 19.52 3.60
C GLY A 312 -2.43 18.95 3.02
N ALA A 313 -2.70 19.17 1.73
CA ALA A 313 -3.85 18.58 1.04
C ALA A 313 -3.66 17.10 0.63
N MET A 314 -2.45 16.55 0.78
CA MET A 314 -2.10 15.21 0.32
C MET A 314 -2.23 14.13 1.40
N TYR A 315 -2.62 14.51 2.63
CA TYR A 315 -2.80 13.56 3.73
C TYR A 315 -3.84 14.03 4.73
N ASP A 316 -4.45 13.09 5.44
CA ASP A 316 -5.41 13.33 6.52
C ASP A 316 -5.21 12.31 7.64
N GLY A 317 -4.60 12.75 8.75
CA GLY A 317 -4.37 11.92 9.94
C GLY A 317 -5.62 11.74 10.82
N SER A 318 -6.76 12.34 10.50
CA SER A 318 -7.97 12.24 11.31
C SER A 318 -8.56 10.82 11.37
N PHE A 319 -8.14 9.94 10.46
CA PHE A 319 -8.53 8.51 10.42
C PHE A 319 -7.66 7.63 11.34
N ILE A 320 -6.64 8.16 12.00
CA ILE A 320 -5.75 7.44 12.94
C ILE A 320 -6.22 7.71 14.38
N LYS A 321 -7.38 7.13 14.76
CA LYS A 321 -8.02 7.38 16.08
C LYS A 321 -7.84 6.21 17.03
#